data_8d0e850df949e18f3c8e7abd26f98b68
#
_entry.id   8d0e850df949e18f3c8e7abd26f98b68
#
_cell.length_a   1.000
_cell.length_b   1.000
_cell.length_c   1.000
_cell.angle_alpha   90.00
_cell.angle_beta   90.00
_cell.angle_gamma   90.00
#
_symmetry.space_group_name_H-M   'P 1'
#
loop_
_entity.id
_entity.type
_entity.pdbx_description
1 polymer ?
#
loop_
_entity_poly.entity_id
_entity_poly.type
_entity_poly.pdbx_seq_one_letter_code
_entity_poly.pdbx_strand_id
1 'polypeptide(L)'
;LENNRQEIINPYADVGDLSSMVQDLSGMMSNPFSSLGVATGAAEIQMEQSDIALANTLDALQASGASAGGATALAQAALKSKQGVAASIEQQEANNEKLRLEGEQQLQQTKMSEALRVQGALMGEAARMQEVDVKGKEFVYSEKERRETQQLNRIQAQITGQQQAEVAAQQQGTAAITGGLTSLAGVASSAMTAE
;
A
#
# COMPACT_ATOMS: atom_id res chain seq x y z
N LEU A 1 45.86 -10.01 -9.58
CA LEU A 1 44.58 -10.68 -10.00
C LEU A 1 43.35 -10.15 -9.27
N GLU A 2 43.48 -9.48 -8.11
CA GLU A 2 42.33 -8.92 -7.37
C GLU A 2 41.77 -7.64 -8.00
N ASN A 3 42.59 -6.81 -8.62
CA ASN A 3 42.16 -5.52 -9.20
C ASN A 3 41.31 -5.62 -10.48
N ASN A 4 41.04 -6.82 -11.01
CA ASN A 4 40.28 -7.01 -12.26
C ASN A 4 38.97 -7.78 -12.06
N ARG A 5 38.49 -7.90 -10.82
CA ARG A 5 37.19 -8.54 -10.57
C ARG A 5 36.06 -7.53 -10.68
N GLN A 6 34.98 -7.96 -11.31
CA GLN A 6 33.75 -7.17 -11.35
C GLN A 6 33.24 -6.90 -9.94
N GLU A 7 32.79 -5.68 -9.71
CA GLU A 7 32.10 -5.29 -8.48
C GLU A 7 30.86 -6.16 -8.24
N ILE A 8 30.54 -6.45 -6.97
CA ILE A 8 29.31 -7.15 -6.65
C ILE A 8 28.19 -6.12 -6.66
N ILE A 9 27.36 -6.19 -7.70
CA ILE A 9 26.21 -5.32 -7.87
C ILE A 9 25.06 -5.90 -7.07
N ASN A 10 24.45 -5.09 -6.21
CA ASN A 10 23.21 -5.44 -5.52
C ASN A 10 22.05 -5.45 -6.53
N PRO A 11 21.43 -6.60 -6.83
CA PRO A 11 20.32 -6.66 -7.80
C PRO A 11 19.05 -5.97 -7.32
N TYR A 12 18.98 -5.61 -6.03
CA TYR A 12 17.84 -4.93 -5.42
C TYR A 12 18.04 -3.41 -5.28
N ALA A 13 19.19 -2.86 -5.74
CA ALA A 13 19.52 -1.45 -5.56
C ALA A 13 18.55 -0.50 -6.29
N ASP A 14 17.97 -0.94 -7.41
CA ASP A 14 17.10 -0.14 -8.26
C ASP A 14 15.60 -0.37 -7.99
N VAL A 15 15.27 -1.07 -6.91
CA VAL A 15 13.86 -1.28 -6.54
C VAL A 15 13.31 0.04 -5.97
N GLY A 16 12.39 0.64 -6.74
CA GLY A 16 11.78 1.94 -6.39
C GLY A 16 10.77 1.83 -5.25
N ASP A 17 10.63 2.92 -4.50
CA ASP A 17 9.57 3.14 -3.52
C ASP A 17 8.29 3.54 -4.24
N LEU A 18 7.18 2.83 -3.96
CA LEU A 18 5.86 3.05 -4.54
C LEU A 18 4.94 3.87 -3.62
N SER A 19 5.44 4.37 -2.49
CA SER A 19 4.65 5.17 -1.55
C SER A 19 4.00 6.39 -2.18
N SER A 20 4.67 7.02 -3.16
CA SER A 20 4.15 8.16 -3.92
C SER A 20 2.97 7.83 -4.83
N MET A 21 2.72 6.56 -5.12
CA MET A 21 1.57 6.11 -5.92
C MET A 21 0.32 5.90 -5.07
N VAL A 22 0.45 5.90 -3.74
CA VAL A 22 -0.69 5.80 -2.82
C VAL A 22 -1.42 7.13 -2.80
N GLN A 23 -2.64 7.16 -3.36
CA GLN A 23 -3.48 8.35 -3.38
C GLN A 23 -4.50 8.31 -2.24
N ASP A 24 -4.68 9.46 -1.59
CA ASP A 24 -5.77 9.71 -0.64
C ASP A 24 -6.98 10.23 -1.41
N LEU A 25 -8.08 9.48 -1.36
CA LEU A 25 -9.34 9.82 -2.03
C LEU A 25 -10.31 10.58 -1.13
N SER A 26 -9.95 10.88 0.12
CA SER A 26 -10.82 11.53 1.11
C SER A 26 -11.31 12.91 0.64
N GLY A 27 -10.51 13.63 -0.14
CA GLY A 27 -10.85 14.92 -0.71
C GLY A 27 -11.92 14.88 -1.81
N MET A 28 -12.15 13.71 -2.42
CA MET A 28 -13.17 13.49 -3.45
C MET A 28 -14.52 13.04 -2.87
N MET A 29 -14.54 12.70 -1.59
CA MET A 29 -15.74 12.23 -0.90
C MET A 29 -16.56 13.41 -0.42
N SER A 30 -17.85 13.40 -0.72
CA SER A 30 -18.81 14.42 -0.29
C SER A 30 -20.07 13.77 0.27
N ASN A 31 -20.77 14.49 1.13
CA ASN A 31 -22.09 14.09 1.61
C ASN A 31 -23.12 14.28 0.49
N PRO A 32 -23.75 13.21 -0.05
CA PRO A 32 -24.73 13.33 -1.13
C PRO A 32 -25.99 14.08 -0.71
N PHE A 33 -26.27 14.15 0.58
CA PHE A 33 -27.44 14.84 1.14
C PHE A 33 -27.19 16.31 1.48
N SER A 34 -25.96 16.82 1.27
CA SER A 34 -25.62 18.22 1.63
C SER A 34 -26.46 19.27 0.89
N SER A 35 -26.95 18.95 -0.30
CA SER A 35 -27.74 19.84 -1.15
C SER A 35 -29.25 19.60 -1.07
N LEU A 36 -29.74 18.75 -0.15
CA LEU A 36 -31.15 18.57 0.05
C LEU A 36 -31.82 19.89 0.47
N GLY A 37 -32.82 20.31 -0.31
CA GLY A 37 -33.68 21.46 -0.01
C GLY A 37 -35.12 21.01 0.25
N VAL A 38 -35.91 21.91 0.81
CA VAL A 38 -37.35 21.69 0.95
C VAL A 38 -38.02 21.99 -0.40
N ALA A 39 -38.90 21.09 -0.84
CA ALA A 39 -39.69 21.26 -2.05
C ALA A 39 -40.88 22.23 -1.75
N THR A 40 -40.64 23.53 -1.83
CA THR A 40 -41.66 24.56 -1.52
C THR A 40 -42.69 24.72 -2.61
N GLY A 41 -42.37 24.40 -3.87
CA GLY A 41 -43.25 24.61 -5.01
C GLY A 41 -44.63 23.94 -4.90
N ALA A 42 -44.68 22.71 -4.37
CA ALA A 42 -45.96 22.02 -4.14
C ALA A 42 -46.76 22.73 -3.02
N ALA A 43 -46.09 23.19 -2.00
CA ALA A 43 -46.71 23.96 -0.89
C ALA A 43 -47.24 25.32 -1.34
N GLU A 44 -46.51 26.04 -2.20
CA GLU A 44 -46.90 27.29 -2.82
C GLU A 44 -48.17 27.11 -3.68
N ILE A 45 -48.16 26.09 -4.55
CA ILE A 45 -49.33 25.77 -5.37
C ILE A 45 -50.56 25.43 -4.50
N GLN A 46 -50.39 24.68 -3.42
CA GLN A 46 -51.45 24.31 -2.49
C GLN A 46 -51.98 25.56 -1.72
N MET A 47 -51.12 26.49 -1.32
CA MET A 47 -51.51 27.73 -0.71
C MET A 47 -52.29 28.63 -1.70
N GLU A 48 -51.79 28.76 -2.93
CA GLU A 48 -52.45 29.52 -3.99
C GLU A 48 -53.84 28.96 -4.32
N GLN A 49 -53.96 27.64 -4.49
CA GLN A 49 -55.26 26.98 -4.72
C GLN A 49 -56.20 27.18 -3.54
N SER A 50 -55.72 27.15 -2.30
CA SER A 50 -56.52 27.42 -1.12
C SER A 50 -57.00 28.89 -1.08
N ASP A 51 -56.18 29.84 -1.47
CA ASP A 51 -56.49 31.26 -1.51
C ASP A 51 -57.51 31.55 -2.62
N ILE A 52 -57.39 30.92 -3.80
CA ILE A 52 -58.37 31.01 -4.91
C ILE A 52 -59.71 30.42 -4.49
N ALA A 53 -59.71 29.22 -3.86
CA ALA A 53 -60.93 28.56 -3.40
C ALA A 53 -61.63 29.43 -2.31
N LEU A 54 -60.82 30.08 -1.43
CA LEU A 54 -61.31 30.96 -0.41
C LEU A 54 -61.98 32.19 -1.02
N ALA A 55 -61.35 32.85 -2.01
CA ALA A 55 -61.88 34.00 -2.70
C ALA A 55 -63.22 33.70 -3.40
N ASN A 56 -63.24 32.58 -4.17
CA ASN A 56 -64.46 32.13 -4.87
C ASN A 56 -65.61 31.84 -3.91
N THR A 57 -65.30 31.24 -2.75
CA THR A 57 -66.31 30.91 -1.74
C THR A 57 -66.81 32.14 -1.02
N LEU A 58 -65.92 33.13 -0.79
CA LEU A 58 -66.29 34.44 -0.19
C LEU A 58 -67.20 35.22 -1.13
N ASP A 59 -66.92 35.24 -2.42
CA ASP A 59 -67.78 35.88 -3.45
C ASP A 59 -69.15 35.22 -3.50
N ALA A 60 -69.22 33.91 -3.47
CA ALA A 60 -70.46 33.15 -3.44
C ALA A 60 -71.29 33.40 -2.17
N LEU A 61 -70.62 33.56 -1.00
CA LEU A 61 -71.27 33.90 0.27
C LEU A 61 -71.82 35.32 0.26
N GLN A 62 -71.09 36.27 -0.30
CA GLN A 62 -71.58 37.66 -0.49
C GLN A 62 -72.75 37.71 -1.42
N ALA A 63 -72.73 36.99 -2.55
CA ALA A 63 -73.82 36.95 -3.52
C ALA A 63 -75.10 36.31 -2.95
N SER A 64 -74.97 35.38 -2.01
CA SER A 64 -76.08 34.69 -1.35
C SER A 64 -76.68 35.39 -0.15
N GLY A 65 -76.11 36.55 0.27
CA GLY A 65 -76.55 37.27 1.45
C GLY A 65 -76.24 36.55 2.78
N ALA A 66 -75.28 35.70 2.80
CA ALA A 66 -74.92 34.91 3.98
C ALA A 66 -74.41 35.77 5.13
N SER A 67 -74.73 35.35 6.36
CA SER A 67 -74.35 36.06 7.59
C SER A 67 -72.85 36.01 7.87
N ALA A 68 -72.36 36.94 8.68
CA ALA A 68 -70.95 37.05 9.13
C ALA A 68 -70.32 35.74 9.69
N GLY A 69 -71.17 34.81 10.14
CA GLY A 69 -70.69 33.48 10.64
C GLY A 69 -70.09 32.59 9.56
N GLY A 70 -70.54 32.67 8.31
CA GLY A 70 -70.01 31.91 7.18
C GLY A 70 -68.58 32.36 6.82
N ALA A 71 -68.36 33.69 6.83
CA ALA A 71 -67.04 34.24 6.56
C ALA A 71 -65.99 33.88 7.65
N THR A 72 -66.41 33.83 8.90
CA THR A 72 -65.53 33.42 10.01
C THR A 72 -65.13 31.93 9.92
N ALA A 73 -66.11 31.07 9.59
CA ALA A 73 -65.80 29.63 9.42
C ALA A 73 -64.87 29.38 8.25
N LEU A 74 -65.02 30.12 7.16
CA LEU A 74 -64.14 30.03 5.98
C LEU A 74 -62.72 30.51 6.29
N ALA A 75 -62.57 31.62 7.01
CA ALA A 75 -61.27 32.15 7.47
C ALA A 75 -60.54 31.11 8.38
N GLN A 76 -61.29 30.45 9.29
CA GLN A 76 -60.73 29.38 10.11
C GLN A 76 -60.28 28.16 9.28
N ALA A 77 -61.02 27.76 8.29
CA ALA A 77 -60.65 26.67 7.38
C ALA A 77 -59.38 26.98 6.59
N ALA A 78 -59.24 28.21 6.09
CA ALA A 78 -58.06 28.69 5.41
C ALA A 78 -56.83 28.71 6.31
N LEU A 79 -57.00 29.22 7.54
CA LEU A 79 -55.92 29.21 8.53
C LEU A 79 -55.43 27.77 8.83
N LYS A 80 -56.36 26.85 9.02
CA LYS A 80 -56.06 25.44 9.26
C LYS A 80 -55.35 24.79 8.07
N SER A 81 -55.74 25.10 6.84
CA SER A 81 -55.08 24.64 5.61
C SER A 81 -53.65 25.15 5.56
N LYS A 82 -53.40 26.43 5.82
CA LYS A 82 -52.04 27.02 5.85
C LYS A 82 -51.15 26.43 6.96
N GLN A 83 -51.76 26.15 8.12
CA GLN A 83 -51.06 25.45 9.21
C GLN A 83 -50.68 24.03 8.82
N GLY A 84 -51.53 23.30 8.08
CA GLY A 84 -51.20 21.98 7.58
C GLY A 84 -50.04 21.98 6.58
N VAL A 85 -50.00 22.98 5.69
CA VAL A 85 -48.89 23.15 4.74
C VAL A 85 -47.59 23.48 5.49
N ALA A 86 -47.63 24.38 6.45
CA ALA A 86 -46.47 24.73 7.27
C ALA A 86 -45.93 23.51 8.04
N ALA A 87 -46.78 22.73 8.67
CA ALA A 87 -46.38 21.49 9.35
C ALA A 87 -45.75 20.44 8.41
N SER A 88 -46.26 20.35 7.17
CA SER A 88 -45.67 19.48 6.16
C SER A 88 -44.25 19.93 5.74
N ILE A 89 -44.04 21.23 5.62
CA ILE A 89 -42.73 21.82 5.32
C ILE A 89 -41.74 21.55 6.47
N GLU A 90 -42.15 21.80 7.72
CA GLU A 90 -41.34 21.55 8.90
C GLU A 90 -40.94 20.04 9.00
N GLN A 91 -41.88 19.14 8.72
CA GLN A 91 -41.60 17.71 8.75
C GLN A 91 -40.60 17.29 7.64
N GLN A 92 -40.74 17.91 6.45
CA GLN A 92 -39.81 17.66 5.34
C GLN A 92 -38.41 18.19 5.67
N GLU A 93 -38.33 19.39 6.29
CA GLU A 93 -37.05 19.97 6.73
C GLU A 93 -36.40 19.14 7.81
N ALA A 94 -37.14 18.68 8.81
CA ALA A 94 -36.62 17.77 9.83
C ALA A 94 -36.11 16.45 9.26
N ASN A 95 -36.79 15.87 8.26
CA ASN A 95 -36.34 14.68 7.56
C ASN A 95 -35.05 14.94 6.74
N ASN A 96 -34.99 16.09 6.05
CA ASN A 96 -33.81 16.48 5.29
C ASN A 96 -32.60 16.69 6.21
N GLU A 97 -32.80 17.34 7.36
CA GLU A 97 -31.74 17.53 8.35
C GLU A 97 -31.24 16.20 8.91
N LYS A 98 -32.14 15.26 9.20
CA LYS A 98 -31.78 13.91 9.62
C LYS A 98 -30.92 13.20 8.55
N LEU A 99 -31.32 13.26 7.28
CA LEU A 99 -30.57 12.68 6.18
C LEU A 99 -29.18 13.35 6.02
N ARG A 100 -29.08 14.66 6.19
CA ARG A 100 -27.80 15.38 6.17
C ARG A 100 -26.87 14.89 7.28
N LEU A 101 -27.38 14.73 8.51
CA LEU A 101 -26.61 14.24 9.66
C LEU A 101 -26.17 12.78 9.46
N GLU A 102 -27.07 11.92 8.97
CA GLU A 102 -26.74 10.53 8.63
C GLU A 102 -25.67 10.46 7.53
N GLY A 103 -25.81 11.28 6.49
CA GLY A 103 -24.83 11.38 5.41
C GLY A 103 -23.48 11.90 5.87
N GLU A 104 -23.43 12.84 6.80
CA GLU A 104 -22.20 13.35 7.40
C GLU A 104 -21.49 12.26 8.23
N GLN A 105 -22.25 11.53 9.05
CA GLN A 105 -21.70 10.42 9.82
C GLN A 105 -21.14 9.33 8.91
N GLN A 106 -21.83 8.99 7.84
CA GLN A 106 -21.37 8.01 6.86
C GLN A 106 -20.12 8.49 6.13
N LEU A 107 -20.07 9.77 5.76
CA LEU A 107 -18.91 10.39 5.15
C LEU A 107 -17.70 10.32 6.07
N GLN A 108 -17.84 10.62 7.36
CA GLN A 108 -16.76 10.51 8.34
C GLN A 108 -16.26 9.08 8.48
N GLN A 109 -17.15 8.09 8.53
CA GLN A 109 -16.76 6.67 8.59
C GLN A 109 -15.98 6.27 7.33
N THR A 110 -16.43 6.70 6.16
CA THR A 110 -15.76 6.41 4.89
C THR A 110 -14.38 7.04 4.82
N LYS A 111 -14.25 8.31 5.27
CA LYS A 111 -12.95 9.00 5.36
C LYS A 111 -11.99 8.32 6.34
N MET A 112 -12.49 7.84 7.49
CA MET A 112 -11.66 7.06 8.41
C MET A 112 -11.19 5.75 7.78
N SER A 113 -12.06 5.04 7.09
CA SER A 113 -11.70 3.81 6.37
C SER A 113 -10.64 4.06 5.30
N GLU A 114 -10.77 5.17 4.56
CA GLU A 114 -9.79 5.58 3.56
C GLU A 114 -8.44 5.93 4.19
N ALA A 115 -8.42 6.65 5.31
CA ALA A 115 -7.19 6.95 6.04
C ALA A 115 -6.48 5.68 6.51
N LEU A 116 -7.22 4.69 7.01
CA LEU A 116 -6.67 3.39 7.39
C LEU A 116 -6.13 2.62 6.17
N ARG A 117 -6.81 2.69 5.02
CA ARG A 117 -6.34 2.08 3.77
C ARG A 117 -5.00 2.70 3.32
N VAL A 118 -4.93 4.02 3.30
CA VAL A 118 -3.71 4.76 2.93
C VAL A 118 -2.57 4.43 3.88
N GLN A 119 -2.83 4.47 5.20
CA GLN A 119 -1.83 4.12 6.21
C GLN A 119 -1.34 2.68 6.04
N GLY A 120 -2.26 1.73 5.83
CA GLY A 120 -1.92 0.33 5.60
C GLY A 120 -1.06 0.12 4.35
N ALA A 121 -1.37 0.83 3.25
CA ALA A 121 -0.59 0.78 2.03
C ALA A 121 0.83 1.34 2.22
N LEU A 122 0.97 2.48 2.92
CA LEU A 122 2.27 3.08 3.23
C LEU A 122 3.12 2.20 4.15
N MET A 123 2.51 1.60 5.18
CA MET A 123 3.20 0.66 6.07
C MET A 123 3.63 -0.61 5.34
N GLY A 124 2.78 -1.14 4.46
CA GLY A 124 3.11 -2.29 3.60
C GLY A 124 4.28 -2.00 2.68
N GLU A 125 4.31 -0.82 2.07
CA GLU A 125 5.41 -0.40 1.22
C GLU A 125 6.71 -0.20 2.01
N ALA A 126 6.65 0.41 3.19
CA ALA A 126 7.81 0.55 4.07
C ALA A 126 8.40 -0.81 4.48
N ALA A 127 7.54 -1.78 4.82
CA ALA A 127 7.96 -3.15 5.13
C ALA A 127 8.61 -3.83 3.91
N ARG A 128 8.03 -3.65 2.71
CA ARG A 128 8.61 -4.16 1.45
C ARG A 128 10.00 -3.58 1.19
N MET A 129 10.17 -2.26 1.37
CA MET A 129 11.46 -1.61 1.18
C MET A 129 12.52 -2.09 2.18
N GLN A 130 12.13 -2.32 3.44
CA GLN A 130 13.04 -2.92 4.43
C GLN A 130 13.45 -4.34 4.04
N GLU A 131 12.52 -5.17 3.57
CA GLU A 131 12.83 -6.52 3.09
C GLU A 131 13.78 -6.50 1.90
N VAL A 132 13.57 -5.60 0.96
CA VAL A 132 14.43 -5.38 -0.22
C VAL A 132 15.85 -4.98 0.21
N ASP A 133 15.98 -4.06 1.16
CA ASP A 133 17.29 -3.63 1.68
C ASP A 133 18.03 -4.78 2.39
N VAL A 134 17.33 -5.56 3.21
CA VAL A 134 17.91 -6.73 3.90
C VAL A 134 18.37 -7.77 2.86
N LYS A 135 17.52 -8.12 1.89
CA LYS A 135 17.87 -9.07 0.83
C LYS A 135 19.06 -8.59 -0.01
N GLY A 136 19.12 -7.30 -0.28
CA GLY A 136 20.23 -6.70 -1.00
C GLY A 136 21.56 -6.82 -0.25
N LYS A 137 21.55 -6.54 1.03
CA LYS A 137 22.72 -6.67 1.91
C LYS A 137 23.17 -8.14 2.06
N GLU A 138 22.21 -9.05 2.26
CA GLU A 138 22.46 -10.48 2.38
C GLU A 138 23.08 -11.04 1.09
N PHE A 139 22.55 -10.64 -0.07
CA PHE A 139 23.11 -11.03 -1.37
C PHE A 139 24.59 -10.59 -1.51
N VAL A 140 24.86 -9.31 -1.24
CA VAL A 140 26.24 -8.79 -1.34
C VAL A 140 27.18 -9.49 -0.36
N TYR A 141 26.72 -9.76 0.87
CA TYR A 141 27.50 -10.47 1.88
C TYR A 141 27.80 -11.92 1.44
N SER A 142 26.79 -12.66 1.01
CA SER A 142 26.95 -14.05 0.58
C SER A 142 27.87 -14.18 -0.64
N GLU A 143 27.79 -13.24 -1.58
CA GLU A 143 28.70 -13.23 -2.74
C GLU A 143 30.15 -12.90 -2.36
N LYS A 144 30.36 -12.02 -1.39
CA LYS A 144 31.69 -11.76 -0.85
C LYS A 144 32.28 -13.01 -0.18
N GLU A 145 31.51 -13.63 0.72
CA GLU A 145 31.92 -14.83 1.42
C GLU A 145 32.21 -15.99 0.43
N ARG A 146 31.37 -16.16 -0.58
CA ARG A 146 31.61 -17.15 -1.64
C ARG A 146 32.93 -16.89 -2.39
N ARG A 147 33.23 -15.63 -2.72
CA ARG A 147 34.48 -15.23 -3.38
C ARG A 147 35.71 -15.48 -2.48
N GLU A 148 35.61 -15.15 -1.21
CA GLU A 148 36.66 -15.41 -0.23
C GLU A 148 36.93 -16.91 -0.05
N THR A 149 35.87 -17.70 0.09
CA THR A 149 35.98 -19.18 0.16
C THR A 149 36.64 -19.75 -1.07
N GLN A 150 36.31 -19.27 -2.26
CA GLN A 150 36.96 -19.70 -3.50
C GLN A 150 38.45 -19.35 -3.53
N GLN A 151 38.83 -18.18 -2.99
CA GLN A 151 40.25 -17.80 -2.87
C GLN A 151 41.00 -18.70 -1.90
N LEU A 152 40.43 -18.93 -0.71
CA LEU A 152 41.02 -19.83 0.27
C LEU A 152 41.22 -21.25 -0.32
N ASN A 153 40.25 -21.78 -1.00
CA ASN A 153 40.35 -23.09 -1.65
C ASN A 153 41.44 -23.13 -2.72
N ARG A 154 41.65 -22.06 -3.49
CA ARG A 154 42.75 -21.96 -4.47
C ARG A 154 44.12 -21.93 -3.79
N ILE A 155 44.25 -21.12 -2.74
CA ILE A 155 45.49 -21.03 -1.94
C ILE A 155 45.81 -22.41 -1.30
N GLN A 156 44.77 -23.04 -0.73
CA GLN A 156 44.90 -24.40 -0.17
C GLN A 156 45.40 -25.39 -1.20
N ALA A 157 44.84 -25.40 -2.41
CA ALA A 157 45.24 -26.26 -3.50
C ALA A 157 46.68 -26.00 -3.95
N GLN A 158 47.13 -24.73 -3.97
CA GLN A 158 48.49 -24.36 -4.30
C GLN A 158 49.46 -24.87 -3.23
N ILE A 159 49.16 -24.68 -1.94
CA ILE A 159 49.99 -25.16 -0.83
C ILE A 159 50.12 -26.68 -0.87
N THR A 160 49.00 -27.36 -1.04
CA THR A 160 49.01 -28.83 -1.14
C THR A 160 49.82 -29.34 -2.35
N GLY A 161 49.69 -28.66 -3.50
CA GLY A 161 50.47 -28.98 -4.69
C GLY A 161 51.96 -28.75 -4.50
N GLN A 162 52.39 -27.68 -3.81
CA GLN A 162 53.78 -27.44 -3.48
C GLN A 162 54.32 -28.47 -2.49
N GLN A 163 53.58 -28.81 -1.45
CA GLN A 163 53.99 -29.84 -0.49
C GLN A 163 54.17 -31.20 -1.17
N GLN A 164 53.30 -31.58 -2.07
CA GLN A 164 53.40 -32.81 -2.85
C GLN A 164 54.63 -32.81 -3.77
N ALA A 165 54.93 -31.66 -4.39
CA ALA A 165 56.13 -31.51 -5.22
C ALA A 165 57.41 -31.60 -4.41
N GLU A 166 57.47 -31.00 -3.20
CA GLU A 166 58.60 -31.14 -2.29
C GLU A 166 58.82 -32.59 -1.84
N VAL A 167 57.78 -33.28 -1.44
CA VAL A 167 57.86 -34.70 -1.04
C VAL A 167 58.35 -35.58 -2.22
N ALA A 168 57.83 -35.34 -3.44
CA ALA A 168 58.29 -36.02 -4.61
C ALA A 168 59.76 -35.74 -4.96
N ALA A 169 60.18 -34.48 -4.82
CA ALA A 169 61.59 -34.13 -5.02
C ALA A 169 62.52 -34.79 -3.98
N GLN A 170 62.11 -34.83 -2.70
CA GLN A 170 62.84 -35.54 -1.65
C GLN A 170 62.93 -37.03 -1.90
N GLN A 171 61.86 -37.66 -2.33
CA GLN A 171 61.84 -39.10 -2.71
C GLN A 171 62.77 -39.38 -3.88
N GLN A 172 62.77 -38.54 -4.92
CA GLN A 172 63.67 -38.67 -6.05
C GLN A 172 65.13 -38.45 -5.64
N GLY A 173 65.39 -37.46 -4.77
CA GLY A 173 66.73 -37.23 -4.24
C GLY A 173 67.25 -38.40 -3.42
N THR A 174 66.45 -38.98 -2.53
CA THR A 174 66.85 -40.21 -1.79
C THR A 174 66.98 -41.40 -2.68
N ALA A 175 66.15 -41.59 -3.68
CA ALA A 175 66.34 -42.72 -4.65
C ALA A 175 67.61 -42.55 -5.47
N ALA A 176 67.97 -41.35 -5.89
CA ALA A 176 69.22 -41.08 -6.61
C ALA A 176 70.48 -41.36 -5.75
N ILE A 177 70.42 -40.94 -4.47
CA ILE A 177 71.50 -41.19 -3.52
C ILE A 177 71.66 -42.74 -3.28
N THR A 178 70.55 -43.39 -3.04
CA THR A 178 70.54 -44.88 -2.82
C THR A 178 70.99 -45.62 -4.06
N GLY A 179 70.54 -45.22 -5.24
CA GLY A 179 70.98 -45.81 -6.52
C GLY A 179 72.44 -45.54 -6.82
N GLY A 180 72.95 -44.34 -6.47
CA GLY A 180 74.37 -44.00 -6.59
C GLY A 180 75.25 -44.83 -5.64
N LEU A 181 74.81 -45.02 -4.41
CA LEU A 181 75.52 -45.86 -3.44
C LEU A 181 75.53 -47.38 -3.84
N THR A 182 74.47 -47.89 -4.37
CA THR A 182 74.38 -49.28 -4.86
C THR A 182 75.22 -49.48 -6.11
N SER A 183 75.33 -48.49 -6.99
CA SER A 183 76.22 -48.54 -8.15
C SER A 183 77.69 -48.52 -7.76
N LEU A 184 78.10 -47.68 -6.78
CA LEU A 184 79.43 -47.63 -6.21
C LEU A 184 79.80 -48.93 -5.49
N ALA A 185 78.88 -49.55 -4.77
CA ALA A 185 79.08 -50.83 -4.12
C ALA A 185 79.23 -51.97 -5.16
N GLY A 186 78.52 -51.94 -6.28
CA GLY A 186 78.67 -52.85 -7.39
C GLY A 186 80.01 -52.75 -8.10
N VAL A 187 80.52 -51.53 -8.29
CA VAL A 187 81.87 -51.32 -8.86
C VAL A 187 82.96 -51.77 -7.92
N ALA A 188 82.81 -51.55 -6.61
CA ALA A 188 83.76 -52.01 -5.61
C ALA A 188 83.82 -53.57 -5.53
N SER A 189 82.65 -54.22 -5.63
CA SER A 189 82.62 -55.74 -5.63
C SER A 189 83.17 -56.34 -6.90
N SER A 190 82.98 -55.69 -8.06
CA SER A 190 83.59 -56.21 -9.34
C SER A 190 85.09 -55.99 -9.40
N ALA A 191 85.67 -55.05 -8.71
CA ALA A 191 87.11 -54.83 -8.61
C ALA A 191 87.77 -55.83 -7.69
N MET A 192 87.05 -56.43 -6.70
CA MET A 192 87.56 -57.44 -5.76
C MET A 192 87.50 -58.88 -6.34
N THR A 193 86.80 -59.11 -7.47
CA THR A 193 86.74 -60.46 -8.12
C THR A 193 87.65 -60.64 -9.33
N ALA A 194 88.55 -59.65 -9.58
CA ALA A 194 89.48 -59.63 -10.71
C ALA A 194 90.96 -59.89 -10.31
N GLU A 195 91.23 -60.57 -9.16
CA GLU A 195 92.53 -61.12 -8.81
C GLU A 195 92.56 -62.67 -8.83
#